data_9a1c33a1a056aa06e963ac04a96663c6
#
_entry.id   9a1c33a1a056aa06e963ac04a96663c6
#
_cell.length_a   1.000
_cell.length_b   1.000
_cell.length_c   1.000
_cell.angle_alpha   90.00
_cell.angle_beta   90.00
_cell.angle_gamma   90.00
#
_symmetry.space_group_name_H-M   'P 1'
#
loop_
_entity.id
_entity.type
_entity.pdbx_description
1 polymer ?
#
loop_
_entity_poly.entity_id
_entity_poly.type
_entity_poly.pdbx_seq_one_letter_code
_entity_poly.pdbx_strand_id
1 'polypeptide(L)'
;EQNRVDRLIVMPGVAGDELVLRSLRWANTRPGLSVFIVPRFFDLGSGMDSVAPDRVRGYPLTQLDRVSHREFGLAAKRVFDAAVAGAALLVLSPLLLVIAAAVKLSDRKGPVFFKQERVGLYGEPINVLKFRSMRVSEASDTEWMGEADARITRVGSLLRRTSLDEIPQLINVVRGDMSLVGPRPERPVFVEEFSKLFPDYHDRHRMRVGLTGLAQIVGLRGDTSIEQRVKYDNIYIDQWRFTWDIEILIKTVVAVLRADHFAAEEQAVERLLQQDEVLDAGRSA
;
A
#
# COMPACT_ATOMS: atom_id res chain seq x y z
N GLU A 1 -24.83 -25.10 4.58
CA GLU A 1 -23.58 -25.44 3.87
C GLU A 1 -23.22 -24.27 2.97
N GLN A 2 -22.22 -23.44 3.39
CA GLN A 2 -21.69 -22.39 2.53
C GLN A 2 -20.84 -23.05 1.44
N ASN A 3 -21.31 -23.00 0.20
CA ASN A 3 -20.56 -23.48 -0.94
C ASN A 3 -19.25 -22.68 -1.05
N ARG A 4 -18.13 -23.34 -0.87
CA ARG A 4 -16.81 -22.76 -1.09
C ARG A 4 -16.60 -22.61 -2.60
N VAL A 5 -16.50 -21.38 -3.08
CA VAL A 5 -16.23 -21.10 -4.49
C VAL A 5 -14.72 -21.04 -4.68
N ASP A 6 -14.16 -22.00 -5.40
CA ASP A 6 -12.72 -22.09 -5.68
C ASP A 6 -12.34 -21.54 -7.06
N ARG A 7 -13.32 -21.38 -7.95
CA ARG A 7 -13.10 -20.91 -9.33
C ARG A 7 -14.17 -19.89 -9.73
N LEU A 8 -13.73 -18.76 -10.27
CA LEU A 8 -14.57 -17.76 -10.91
C LEU A 8 -14.27 -17.76 -12.41
N ILE A 9 -15.30 -17.97 -13.24
CA ILE A 9 -15.18 -17.86 -14.69
C ILE A 9 -15.91 -16.60 -15.10
N VAL A 10 -15.18 -15.64 -15.68
CA VAL A 10 -15.73 -14.40 -16.20
C VAL A 10 -15.89 -14.53 -17.71
N MET A 11 -17.14 -14.44 -18.16
CA MET A 11 -17.48 -14.47 -19.58
C MET A 11 -17.85 -13.05 -20.01
N PRO A 12 -17.05 -12.39 -20.89
CA PRO A 12 -17.41 -11.09 -21.44
C PRO A 12 -18.62 -11.28 -22.36
N GLY A 13 -19.78 -10.90 -21.88
CA GLY A 13 -21.03 -10.96 -22.62
C GLY A 13 -21.54 -9.57 -23.01
N VAL A 14 -22.85 -9.38 -22.95
CA VAL A 14 -23.54 -8.09 -23.19
C VAL A 14 -23.26 -7.09 -22.07
N ALA A 15 -22.72 -7.53 -20.93
CA ALA A 15 -22.29 -6.67 -19.83
C ALA A 15 -21.08 -5.83 -20.27
N GLY A 16 -21.14 -4.53 -20.05
CA GLY A 16 -20.06 -3.60 -20.40
C GLY A 16 -18.73 -3.97 -19.72
N ASP A 17 -17.62 -3.56 -20.31
CA ASP A 17 -16.26 -3.84 -19.84
C ASP A 17 -16.04 -3.44 -18.39
N GLU A 18 -16.73 -2.42 -17.91
CA GLU A 18 -16.66 -1.95 -16.53
C GLU A 18 -17.14 -3.02 -15.52
N LEU A 19 -18.22 -3.73 -15.81
CA LEU A 19 -18.71 -4.80 -14.93
C LEU A 19 -17.73 -5.98 -14.89
N VAL A 20 -17.13 -6.32 -16.04
CA VAL A 20 -16.10 -7.36 -16.15
C VAL A 20 -14.88 -6.97 -15.31
N LEU A 21 -14.37 -5.77 -15.47
CA LEU A 21 -13.23 -5.24 -14.71
C LEU A 21 -13.54 -5.21 -13.21
N ARG A 22 -14.72 -4.76 -12.82
CA ARG A 22 -15.16 -4.73 -11.42
C ARG A 22 -15.20 -6.14 -10.81
N SER A 23 -15.70 -7.13 -11.56
CA SER A 23 -15.75 -8.53 -11.12
C SER A 23 -14.36 -9.12 -10.98
N LEU A 24 -13.44 -8.81 -11.91
CA LEU A 24 -12.04 -9.24 -11.85
C LEU A 24 -11.29 -8.58 -10.68
N ARG A 25 -11.50 -7.29 -10.45
CA ARG A 25 -10.95 -6.56 -9.30
C ARG A 25 -11.42 -7.18 -7.98
N TRP A 26 -12.73 -7.42 -7.85
CA TRP A 26 -13.30 -8.07 -6.66
C TRP A 26 -12.72 -9.46 -6.44
N ALA A 27 -12.59 -10.27 -7.49
CA ALA A 27 -12.02 -11.61 -7.41
C ALA A 27 -10.53 -11.57 -7.00
N ASN A 28 -9.80 -10.56 -7.46
CA ASN A 28 -8.38 -10.38 -7.15
C ASN A 28 -8.10 -10.05 -5.67
N THR A 29 -9.11 -9.57 -4.92
CA THR A 29 -8.99 -9.33 -3.48
C THR A 29 -9.18 -10.60 -2.63
N ARG A 30 -9.57 -11.74 -3.22
CA ARG A 30 -9.89 -12.97 -2.47
C ARG A 30 -8.80 -14.04 -2.63
N PRO A 31 -7.99 -14.33 -1.61
CA PRO A 31 -7.01 -15.39 -1.65
C PRO A 31 -7.70 -16.75 -1.84
N GLY A 32 -7.10 -17.63 -2.68
CA GLY A 32 -7.61 -18.98 -2.92
C GLY A 32 -8.66 -19.10 -4.04
N LEU A 33 -9.14 -17.99 -4.63
CA LEU A 33 -10.08 -18.01 -5.76
C LEU A 33 -9.32 -17.97 -7.09
N SER A 34 -9.35 -19.04 -7.87
CA SER A 34 -8.79 -19.07 -9.24
C SER A 34 -9.72 -18.34 -10.21
N VAL A 35 -9.19 -17.41 -10.98
CA VAL A 35 -9.97 -16.57 -11.91
C VAL A 35 -9.64 -16.97 -13.34
N PHE A 36 -10.67 -17.22 -14.12
CA PHE A 36 -10.58 -17.56 -15.54
C PHE A 36 -11.40 -16.56 -16.35
N ILE A 37 -10.89 -16.17 -17.51
CA ILE A 37 -11.60 -15.35 -18.48
C ILE A 37 -11.80 -16.12 -19.79
N VAL A 38 -12.97 -16.01 -20.38
CA VAL A 38 -13.24 -16.49 -21.74
C VAL A 38 -12.83 -15.39 -22.72
N PRO A 39 -11.90 -15.63 -23.66
CA PRO A 39 -11.54 -14.62 -24.67
C PRO A 39 -12.75 -14.18 -25.51
N ARG A 40 -12.88 -12.88 -25.81
CA ARG A 40 -14.03 -12.32 -26.55
C ARG A 40 -14.22 -12.87 -27.97
N PHE A 41 -13.13 -13.27 -28.60
CA PHE A 41 -13.10 -13.65 -30.01
C PHE A 41 -12.57 -15.08 -30.16
N PHE A 42 -12.95 -15.99 -29.26
CA PHE A 42 -12.49 -17.38 -29.30
C PHE A 42 -12.93 -18.11 -30.58
N ASP A 43 -14.03 -17.67 -31.22
CA ASP A 43 -14.55 -18.26 -32.46
C ASP A 43 -13.69 -17.91 -33.69
N LEU A 44 -12.89 -16.84 -33.63
CA LEU A 44 -12.05 -16.37 -34.74
C LEU A 44 -10.65 -16.97 -34.74
N GLY A 45 -10.28 -17.69 -33.68
CA GLY A 45 -8.93 -18.16 -33.43
C GLY A 45 -8.76 -19.65 -33.68
N SER A 46 -8.94 -20.16 -34.92
CA SER A 46 -8.59 -21.54 -35.26
C SER A 46 -7.10 -21.89 -35.10
N GLY A 47 -6.26 -20.95 -34.69
CA GLY A 47 -4.81 -21.12 -34.42
C GLY A 47 -4.39 -21.05 -32.96
N MET A 48 -5.31 -20.80 -32.01
CA MET A 48 -4.99 -20.70 -30.57
C MET A 48 -5.06 -22.04 -29.80
N ASP A 49 -5.07 -23.17 -30.53
CA ASP A 49 -5.16 -24.50 -29.91
C ASP A 49 -3.98 -24.87 -29.01
N SER A 50 -2.89 -24.09 -29.02
CA SER A 50 -1.67 -24.42 -28.29
C SER A 50 -1.51 -23.79 -26.91
N VAL A 51 -2.41 -22.86 -26.51
CA VAL A 51 -2.16 -22.03 -25.30
C VAL A 51 -3.21 -22.17 -24.19
N ALA A 52 -4.36 -22.80 -24.44
CA ALA A 52 -5.41 -22.93 -23.43
C ALA A 52 -5.57 -24.38 -22.96
N PRO A 53 -4.96 -24.78 -21.83
CA PRO A 53 -5.05 -26.14 -21.31
C PRO A 53 -6.41 -26.51 -20.73
N ASP A 54 -7.24 -25.53 -20.35
CA ASP A 54 -8.55 -25.77 -19.73
C ASP A 54 -9.70 -25.35 -20.66
N ARG A 55 -10.64 -26.26 -20.89
CA ARG A 55 -11.89 -26.00 -21.64
C ARG A 55 -13.11 -26.37 -20.79
N VAL A 56 -14.05 -25.46 -20.66
CA VAL A 56 -15.34 -25.75 -20.02
C VAL A 56 -16.44 -25.64 -21.07
N ARG A 57 -17.14 -26.75 -21.35
CA ARG A 57 -18.20 -26.84 -22.37
C ARG A 57 -17.77 -26.34 -23.76
N GLY A 58 -16.50 -26.57 -24.15
CA GLY A 58 -15.97 -26.15 -25.45
C GLY A 58 -15.39 -24.72 -25.49
N TYR A 59 -15.58 -23.91 -24.45
CA TYR A 59 -15.01 -22.58 -24.36
C TYR A 59 -13.57 -22.64 -23.83
N PRO A 60 -12.60 -22.03 -24.52
CA PRO A 60 -11.24 -21.92 -24.01
C PRO A 60 -11.23 -20.99 -22.81
N LEU A 61 -10.55 -21.41 -21.76
CA LEU A 61 -10.37 -20.60 -20.55
C LEU A 61 -8.93 -20.10 -20.49
N THR A 62 -8.74 -18.82 -20.36
CA THR A 62 -7.44 -18.24 -20.02
C THR A 62 -7.43 -18.01 -18.50
N GLN A 63 -6.60 -18.75 -17.80
CA GLN A 63 -6.39 -18.49 -16.38
C GLN A 63 -5.67 -17.16 -16.25
N LEU A 64 -6.23 -16.26 -15.45
CA LEU A 64 -5.51 -15.08 -15.02
C LEU A 64 -4.55 -15.53 -13.91
N ASP A 65 -3.31 -15.79 -14.31
CA ASP A 65 -2.28 -16.20 -13.38
C ASP A 65 -2.09 -15.12 -12.31
N ARG A 66 -2.52 -15.45 -11.12
CA ARG A 66 -1.97 -14.83 -9.91
C ARG A 66 -0.55 -15.36 -9.81
N VAL A 67 0.38 -14.54 -10.21
CA VAL A 67 1.79 -14.86 -10.33
C VAL A 67 2.27 -15.62 -9.08
N SER A 68 2.47 -16.93 -9.17
CA SER A 68 2.97 -17.78 -8.07
C SER A 68 4.34 -17.29 -7.57
N HIS A 69 5.15 -16.73 -8.45
CA HIS A 69 6.38 -16.01 -8.12
C HIS A 69 6.13 -14.81 -7.18
N ARG A 70 4.96 -14.20 -7.25
CA ARG A 70 4.58 -13.08 -6.40
C ARG A 70 4.31 -13.52 -4.96
N GLU A 71 3.73 -14.70 -4.75
CA GLU A 71 3.47 -15.21 -3.38
C GLU A 71 4.76 -15.49 -2.64
N PHE A 72 5.73 -16.16 -3.28
CA PHE A 72 7.06 -16.37 -2.70
C PHE A 72 7.78 -15.05 -2.44
N GLY A 73 7.71 -14.11 -3.39
CA GLY A 73 8.28 -12.77 -3.24
C GLY A 73 7.65 -11.99 -2.07
N LEU A 74 6.33 -12.07 -1.90
CA LEU A 74 5.63 -11.43 -0.78
C LEU A 74 5.95 -12.05 0.58
N ALA A 75 6.19 -13.38 0.63
CA ALA A 75 6.65 -14.04 1.84
C ALA A 75 8.08 -13.61 2.19
N ALA A 76 8.99 -13.56 1.21
CA ALA A 76 10.35 -13.04 1.39
C ALA A 76 10.35 -11.57 1.84
N LYS A 77 9.52 -10.73 1.21
CA LYS A 77 9.27 -9.35 1.64
C LYS A 77 8.84 -9.28 3.11
N ARG A 78 7.91 -10.13 3.52
CA ARG A 78 7.41 -10.15 4.91
C ARG A 78 8.52 -10.45 5.92
N VAL A 79 9.39 -11.41 5.62
CA VAL A 79 10.56 -11.75 6.46
C VAL A 79 11.53 -10.58 6.51
N PHE A 80 11.85 -10.01 5.35
CA PHE A 80 12.71 -8.83 5.24
C PHE A 80 12.16 -7.64 6.03
N ASP A 81 10.89 -7.28 5.85
CA ASP A 81 10.23 -6.18 6.55
C ASP A 81 10.32 -6.37 8.08
N ALA A 82 10.02 -7.57 8.57
CA ALA A 82 10.08 -7.87 10.00
C ALA A 82 11.52 -7.80 10.57
N ALA A 83 12.48 -8.33 9.82
CA ALA A 83 13.88 -8.32 10.23
C ALA A 83 14.46 -6.90 10.29
N VAL A 84 14.22 -6.10 9.23
CA VAL A 84 14.70 -4.71 9.16
C VAL A 84 13.99 -3.83 10.19
N ALA A 85 12.67 -3.95 10.34
CA ALA A 85 11.91 -3.20 11.34
C ALA A 85 12.33 -3.59 12.77
N GLY A 86 12.56 -4.87 13.04
CA GLY A 86 13.03 -5.34 14.34
C GLY A 86 14.44 -4.82 14.69
N ALA A 87 15.37 -4.89 13.72
CA ALA A 87 16.70 -4.33 13.88
C ALA A 87 16.66 -2.81 14.10
N ALA A 88 15.85 -2.08 13.33
CA ALA A 88 15.66 -0.64 13.50
C ALA A 88 15.10 -0.30 14.89
N LEU A 89 14.09 -1.03 15.38
CA LEU A 89 13.55 -0.84 16.73
C LEU A 89 14.60 -1.07 17.81
N LEU A 90 15.44 -2.09 17.65
CA LEU A 90 16.53 -2.39 18.60
C LEU A 90 17.55 -1.23 18.64
N VAL A 91 18.02 -0.80 17.46
CA VAL A 91 19.01 0.29 17.35
C VAL A 91 18.44 1.62 17.83
N LEU A 92 17.19 1.93 17.50
CA LEU A 92 16.53 3.17 17.89
C LEU A 92 15.95 3.14 19.30
N SER A 93 15.99 2.01 20.01
CA SER A 93 15.36 1.87 21.34
C SER A 93 15.79 2.92 22.36
N PRO A 94 17.07 3.35 22.48
CA PRO A 94 17.44 4.43 23.41
C PRO A 94 16.77 5.75 23.04
N LEU A 95 16.73 6.10 21.75
CA LEU A 95 16.08 7.30 21.25
C LEU A 95 14.57 7.25 21.53
N LEU A 96 13.92 6.09 21.28
CA LEU A 96 12.49 5.90 21.53
C LEU A 96 12.14 6.08 23.01
N LEU A 97 12.99 5.65 23.92
CA LEU A 97 12.81 5.85 25.37
C LEU A 97 12.89 7.34 25.72
N VAL A 98 13.87 8.07 25.17
CA VAL A 98 14.00 9.52 25.37
C VAL A 98 12.76 10.26 24.84
N ILE A 99 12.30 9.91 23.63
CA ILE A 99 11.11 10.51 23.05
C ILE A 99 9.87 10.18 23.91
N ALA A 100 9.72 8.94 24.35
CA ALA A 100 8.63 8.51 25.23
C ALA A 100 8.59 9.32 26.53
N ALA A 101 9.74 9.55 27.15
CA ALA A 101 9.87 10.38 28.35
C ALA A 101 9.49 11.83 28.05
N ALA A 102 10.00 12.41 26.94
CA ALA A 102 9.68 13.79 26.55
C ALA A 102 8.18 13.99 26.27
N VAL A 103 7.53 13.05 25.58
CA VAL A 103 6.08 13.08 25.34
C VAL A 103 5.31 13.01 26.66
N LYS A 104 5.74 12.09 27.58
CA LYS A 104 5.06 11.94 28.88
C LYS A 104 5.24 13.17 29.78
N LEU A 105 6.38 13.83 29.72
CA LEU A 105 6.66 15.04 30.50
C LEU A 105 5.93 16.25 29.91
N SER A 106 5.75 16.31 28.58
CA SER A 106 5.03 17.40 27.89
C SER A 106 3.54 17.43 28.24
N ASP A 107 2.94 16.27 28.43
CA ASP A 107 1.55 16.13 28.93
C ASP A 107 1.40 14.84 29.74
N ARG A 108 1.43 15.02 31.07
CA ARG A 108 1.44 13.92 32.04
C ARG A 108 0.11 13.14 32.07
N LYS A 109 -1.00 13.74 31.64
CA LYS A 109 -2.34 13.13 31.76
C LYS A 109 -2.61 12.06 30.69
N GLY A 110 -2.03 12.21 29.50
CA GLY A 110 -2.32 11.30 28.39
C GLY A 110 -1.29 10.17 28.22
N PRO A 111 -1.59 9.18 27.35
CA PRO A 111 -0.69 8.07 27.02
C PRO A 111 0.49 8.57 26.17
N VAL A 112 1.60 7.81 26.16
CA VAL A 112 2.78 8.08 25.31
C VAL A 112 2.47 7.81 23.85
N PHE A 113 1.77 6.72 23.59
CA PHE A 113 1.40 6.30 22.24
C PHE A 113 -0.05 6.68 21.93
N PHE A 114 -0.26 7.09 20.69
CA PHE A 114 -1.55 7.29 20.07
C PHE A 114 -1.80 6.13 19.11
N LYS A 115 -3.01 5.57 19.17
CA LYS A 115 -3.48 4.54 18.26
C LYS A 115 -4.55 5.13 17.37
N GLN A 116 -4.43 4.95 16.08
CA GLN A 116 -5.42 5.42 15.11
C GLN A 116 -5.82 4.30 14.18
N GLU A 117 -7.13 4.11 14.06
CA GLU A 117 -7.66 3.16 13.10
C GLU A 117 -7.41 3.63 11.67
N ARG A 118 -6.93 2.71 10.85
CA ARG A 118 -6.64 2.90 9.44
C ARG A 118 -7.08 1.68 8.66
N VAL A 119 -7.29 1.85 7.34
CA VAL A 119 -7.60 0.75 6.45
C VAL A 119 -6.31 0.11 5.95
N GLY A 120 -6.20 -1.20 6.13
CA GLY A 120 -5.04 -2.02 5.76
C GLY A 120 -5.29 -2.92 4.56
N LEU A 121 -4.61 -4.08 4.56
CA LEU A 121 -4.70 -5.09 3.51
C LEU A 121 -6.15 -5.57 3.34
N TYR A 122 -6.61 -5.62 2.09
CA TYR A 122 -7.96 -6.06 1.71
C TYR A 122 -9.11 -5.27 2.35
N GLY A 123 -8.84 -4.06 2.83
CA GLY A 123 -9.84 -3.23 3.48
C GLY A 123 -10.01 -3.50 4.99
N GLU A 124 -9.23 -4.43 5.56
CA GLU A 124 -9.31 -4.76 6.98
C GLU A 124 -8.79 -3.59 7.85
N PRO A 125 -9.46 -3.30 8.97
CA PRO A 125 -9.03 -2.25 9.87
C PRO A 125 -7.75 -2.64 10.63
N ILE A 126 -6.81 -1.70 10.73
CA ILE A 126 -5.58 -1.84 11.50
C ILE A 126 -5.42 -0.67 12.47
N ASN A 127 -4.76 -0.90 13.60
CA ASN A 127 -4.42 0.15 14.55
C ASN A 127 -2.98 0.63 14.36
N VAL A 128 -2.79 1.77 13.74
CA VAL A 128 -1.48 2.38 13.50
C VAL A 128 -0.99 3.07 14.78
N LEU A 129 0.25 2.74 15.19
CA LEU A 129 0.88 3.29 16.38
C LEU A 129 1.72 4.52 16.04
N LYS A 130 1.56 5.60 16.82
CA LYS A 130 2.39 6.81 16.73
C LYS A 130 2.75 7.31 18.13
N PHE A 131 3.81 8.10 18.23
CA PHE A 131 3.94 8.93 19.43
C PHE A 131 2.86 10.00 19.43
N ARG A 132 2.30 10.24 20.62
CA ARG A 132 1.32 11.31 20.76
C ARG A 132 1.98 12.67 20.59
N SER A 133 1.59 13.38 19.55
CA SER A 133 2.06 14.73 19.22
C SER A 133 1.07 15.85 19.58
N MET A 134 -0.16 15.46 19.97
CA MET A 134 -1.26 16.39 20.25
C MET A 134 -1.91 16.07 21.59
N ARG A 135 -2.59 17.05 22.18
CA ARG A 135 -3.48 16.83 23.32
C ARG A 135 -4.70 16.04 22.86
N VAL A 136 -5.18 15.14 23.71
CA VAL A 136 -6.35 14.32 23.37
C VAL A 136 -7.60 15.20 23.26
N SER A 137 -8.35 15.04 22.17
CA SER A 137 -9.62 15.71 21.88
C SER A 137 -10.55 14.70 21.18
N GLU A 138 -11.86 14.84 21.41
CA GLU A 138 -12.88 13.96 20.83
C GLU A 138 -12.97 14.05 19.29
N ALA A 139 -12.51 15.17 18.70
CA ALA A 139 -12.53 15.42 17.26
C ALA A 139 -11.31 14.86 16.49
N SER A 140 -10.41 14.11 17.15
CA SER A 140 -9.12 13.69 16.55
C SER A 140 -9.25 12.70 15.38
N ASP A 141 -10.36 11.99 15.27
CA ASP A 141 -10.54 10.92 14.28
C ASP A 141 -11.33 11.33 13.03
N THR A 142 -12.07 12.44 13.08
CA THR A 142 -12.98 12.86 12.01
C THR A 142 -12.52 14.10 11.24
N GLU A 143 -11.70 14.98 11.83
CA GLU A 143 -11.25 16.19 11.19
C GLU A 143 -9.94 16.01 10.39
N TRP A 144 -9.89 16.60 9.19
CA TRP A 144 -8.64 16.77 8.45
C TRP A 144 -7.82 17.84 9.14
N MET A 145 -6.63 17.48 9.63
CA MET A 145 -5.83 18.36 10.49
C MET A 145 -4.82 19.16 9.68
N GLY A 146 -4.90 20.49 9.77
CA GLY A 146 -3.89 21.43 9.28
C GLY A 146 -2.64 21.48 10.18
N GLU A 147 -1.56 22.07 9.67
CA GLU A 147 -0.29 22.22 10.41
C GLU A 147 -0.38 23.17 11.62
N ALA A 148 -1.34 24.08 11.65
CA ALA A 148 -1.49 25.14 12.66
C ALA A 148 -2.45 24.79 13.82
N ASP A 149 -2.69 23.50 14.10
CA ASP A 149 -3.61 23.07 15.14
C ASP A 149 -3.08 23.40 16.55
N ALA A 150 -3.83 24.21 17.31
CA ALA A 150 -3.49 24.63 18.67
C ALA A 150 -3.33 23.48 19.69
N ARG A 151 -3.79 22.28 19.35
CA ARG A 151 -3.65 21.06 20.15
C ARG A 151 -2.24 20.46 20.08
N ILE A 152 -1.41 20.88 19.11
CA ILE A 152 -0.05 20.35 18.92
C ILE A 152 0.82 20.80 20.09
N THR A 153 1.48 19.85 20.77
CA THR A 153 2.44 20.17 21.82
C THR A 153 3.77 20.62 21.21
N ARG A 154 4.62 21.37 21.97
CA ARG A 154 5.95 21.77 21.47
C ARG A 154 6.82 20.56 21.09
N VAL A 155 6.80 19.52 21.91
CA VAL A 155 7.47 18.24 21.61
C VAL A 155 6.83 17.59 20.37
N GLY A 156 5.50 17.58 20.28
CA GLY A 156 4.76 17.04 19.15
C GLY A 156 5.07 17.75 17.83
N SER A 157 5.23 19.06 17.83
CA SER A 157 5.64 19.82 16.65
C SER A 157 7.01 19.39 16.12
N LEU A 158 7.99 19.22 17.01
CA LEU A 158 9.31 18.70 16.64
C LEU A 158 9.21 17.29 16.06
N LEU A 159 8.48 16.39 16.73
CA LEU A 159 8.31 15.01 16.29
C LEU A 159 7.67 14.93 14.89
N ARG A 160 6.64 15.72 14.62
CA ARG A 160 5.97 15.78 13.30
C ARG A 160 6.89 16.32 12.21
N ARG A 161 7.64 17.40 12.48
CA ARG A 161 8.60 17.98 11.53
C ARG A 161 9.71 17.00 11.15
N THR A 162 10.10 16.13 12.06
CA THR A 162 11.15 15.12 11.85
C THR A 162 10.60 13.74 11.50
N SER A 163 9.27 13.57 11.41
CA SER A 163 8.58 12.29 11.24
C SER A 163 8.93 11.23 12.30
N LEU A 164 9.52 11.65 13.43
CA LEU A 164 9.85 10.74 14.53
C LEU A 164 8.62 10.22 15.26
N ASP A 165 7.48 10.91 15.14
CA ASP A 165 6.20 10.43 15.67
C ASP A 165 5.71 9.15 15.01
N GLU A 166 6.16 8.84 13.80
CA GLU A 166 5.76 7.65 13.03
C GLU A 166 6.65 6.43 13.31
N ILE A 167 7.81 6.56 13.99
CA ILE A 167 8.71 5.42 14.26
C ILE A 167 8.02 4.24 15.00
N PRO A 168 7.07 4.44 15.94
CA PRO A 168 6.36 3.33 16.55
C PRO A 168 5.60 2.42 15.58
N GLN A 169 5.33 2.87 14.35
CA GLN A 169 4.74 2.04 13.31
C GLN A 169 5.63 0.85 12.91
N LEU A 170 6.93 0.90 13.18
CA LEU A 170 7.80 -0.27 13.03
C LEU A 170 7.31 -1.47 13.85
N ILE A 171 6.61 -1.25 14.97
CA ILE A 171 5.95 -2.31 15.75
C ILE A 171 4.83 -2.95 14.92
N ASN A 172 4.04 -2.14 14.18
CA ASN A 172 3.01 -2.66 13.28
C ASN A 172 3.63 -3.48 12.14
N VAL A 173 4.80 -3.06 11.63
CA VAL A 173 5.53 -3.83 10.62
C VAL A 173 5.99 -5.18 11.18
N VAL A 174 6.58 -5.22 12.37
CA VAL A 174 7.00 -6.48 13.03
C VAL A 174 5.80 -7.41 13.26
N ARG A 175 4.65 -6.87 13.68
CA ARG A 175 3.42 -7.64 13.88
C ARG A 175 2.82 -8.18 12.58
N GLY A 176 3.04 -7.49 11.45
CA GLY A 176 2.50 -7.85 10.14
C GLY A 176 1.25 -7.08 9.74
N ASP A 177 0.82 -6.12 10.54
CA ASP A 177 -0.28 -5.22 10.19
C ASP A 177 0.12 -4.30 9.02
N MET A 178 1.42 -3.93 8.97
CA MET A 178 2.01 -3.05 7.97
C MET A 178 3.26 -3.67 7.32
N SER A 179 3.74 -3.03 6.28
CA SER A 179 5.00 -3.25 5.58
C SER A 179 5.91 -2.03 5.75
N LEU A 180 7.22 -2.18 5.51
CA LEU A 180 8.11 -1.02 5.39
C LEU A 180 7.73 -0.17 4.19
N VAL A 181 7.49 -0.82 3.04
CA VAL A 181 7.13 -0.16 1.78
C VAL A 181 5.75 -0.63 1.31
N GLY A 182 4.87 0.32 1.00
CA GLY A 182 3.51 0.09 0.52
C GLY A 182 2.69 1.37 0.43
N PRO A 183 1.44 1.30 -0.01
CA PRO A 183 0.52 2.43 0.01
C PRO A 183 0.37 3.02 1.43
N ARG A 184 0.29 4.36 1.52
CA ARG A 184 0.10 4.99 2.83
C ARG A 184 -1.29 4.65 3.40
N PRO A 185 -1.41 4.21 4.67
CA PRO A 185 -2.69 3.89 5.28
C PRO A 185 -3.55 5.14 5.48
N GLU A 186 -4.83 5.09 5.10
CA GLU A 186 -5.79 6.17 5.28
C GLU A 186 -6.86 5.83 6.31
N ARG A 187 -7.51 6.86 6.87
CA ARG A 187 -8.62 6.72 7.83
C ARG A 187 -9.86 6.18 7.14
N PRO A 188 -10.69 5.34 7.79
CA PRO A 188 -11.88 4.76 7.19
C PRO A 188 -12.83 5.80 6.57
N VAL A 189 -13.04 6.93 7.22
CA VAL A 189 -13.88 8.04 6.73
C VAL A 189 -13.40 8.55 5.37
N PHE A 190 -12.09 8.75 5.20
CA PHE A 190 -11.55 9.22 3.91
C PHE A 190 -11.51 8.12 2.86
N VAL A 191 -11.30 6.86 3.26
CA VAL A 191 -11.40 5.74 2.31
C VAL A 191 -12.81 5.66 1.73
N GLU A 192 -13.85 5.83 2.55
CA GLU A 192 -15.23 5.85 2.08
C GLU A 192 -15.50 7.04 1.13
N GLU A 193 -15.03 8.23 1.46
CA GLU A 193 -15.19 9.43 0.64
C GLU A 193 -14.45 9.30 -0.69
N PHE A 194 -13.15 8.94 -0.66
CA PHE A 194 -12.33 8.87 -1.87
C PHE A 194 -12.75 7.70 -2.78
N SER A 195 -13.29 6.63 -2.23
CA SER A 195 -13.80 5.50 -3.02
C SER A 195 -15.04 5.87 -3.86
N LYS A 196 -15.78 6.89 -3.45
CA LYS A 196 -16.91 7.42 -4.23
C LYS A 196 -16.44 8.29 -5.40
N LEU A 197 -15.28 8.95 -5.23
CA LEU A 197 -14.72 9.88 -6.22
C LEU A 197 -13.79 9.18 -7.22
N PHE A 198 -13.06 8.17 -6.79
CA PHE A 198 -12.04 7.47 -7.59
C PHE A 198 -12.36 5.97 -7.67
N PRO A 199 -12.78 5.46 -8.82
CA PRO A 199 -13.17 4.03 -8.98
C PRO A 199 -12.06 3.05 -8.59
N ASP A 200 -10.80 3.40 -8.86
CA ASP A 200 -9.63 2.55 -8.61
C ASP A 200 -9.03 2.72 -7.21
N TYR A 201 -9.71 3.47 -6.32
CA TYR A 201 -9.20 3.75 -4.98
C TYR A 201 -9.00 2.48 -4.14
N HIS A 202 -9.92 1.53 -4.24
CA HIS A 202 -9.84 0.28 -3.46
C HIS A 202 -8.68 -0.63 -3.88
N ASP A 203 -8.17 -0.50 -5.10
CA ASP A 203 -7.09 -1.33 -5.62
C ASP A 203 -5.78 -1.14 -4.84
N ARG A 204 -5.60 0.00 -4.18
CA ARG A 204 -4.46 0.28 -3.31
C ARG A 204 -4.42 -0.60 -2.03
N HIS A 205 -5.50 -1.26 -1.68
CA HIS A 205 -5.56 -2.18 -0.53
C HIS A 205 -5.23 -3.64 -0.89
N ARG A 206 -4.82 -3.93 -2.13
CA ARG A 206 -4.37 -5.27 -2.56
C ARG A 206 -3.00 -5.67 -1.99
N MET A 207 -2.27 -4.71 -1.41
CA MET A 207 -1.00 -4.93 -0.71
C MET A 207 -1.04 -4.32 0.69
N ARG A 208 -0.15 -4.82 1.59
CA ARG A 208 -0.02 -4.22 2.92
C ARG A 208 0.38 -2.76 2.81
N VAL A 209 -0.28 -1.93 3.61
CA VAL A 209 0.04 -0.51 3.72
C VAL A 209 1.45 -0.33 4.30
N GLY A 210 2.14 0.72 3.86
CA GLY A 210 3.55 0.95 4.16
C GLY A 210 3.80 2.12 5.10
N LEU A 211 4.94 2.06 5.78
CA LEU A 211 5.52 3.21 6.48
C LEU A 211 5.99 4.27 5.47
N THR A 212 6.59 3.82 4.38
CA THR A 212 6.91 4.61 3.18
C THR A 212 6.33 3.95 1.94
N GLY A 213 6.38 4.62 0.79
CA GLY A 213 5.84 4.10 -0.47
C GLY A 213 6.20 4.94 -1.66
N LEU A 214 5.90 4.44 -2.87
CA LEU A 214 6.23 5.10 -4.12
C LEU A 214 5.62 6.51 -4.19
N ALA A 215 4.33 6.66 -3.91
CA ALA A 215 3.66 7.96 -3.87
C ALA A 215 4.34 8.93 -2.88
N GLN A 216 4.82 8.41 -1.75
CA GLN A 216 5.45 9.23 -0.72
C GLN A 216 6.82 9.76 -1.13
N ILE A 217 7.66 8.96 -1.82
CA ILE A 217 9.00 9.38 -2.26
C ILE A 217 8.97 10.37 -3.42
N VAL A 218 7.85 10.43 -4.18
CA VAL A 218 7.64 11.44 -5.22
C VAL A 218 6.93 12.70 -4.72
N GLY A 219 6.86 12.89 -3.40
CA GLY A 219 6.31 14.10 -2.79
C GLY A 219 4.79 14.13 -2.64
N LEU A 220 4.07 13.07 -3.00
CA LEU A 220 2.61 12.99 -2.88
C LEU A 220 2.20 12.68 -1.42
N ARG A 221 2.39 13.66 -0.53
CA ARG A 221 2.04 13.59 0.90
C ARG A 221 1.13 14.75 1.29
N GLY A 222 0.38 14.59 2.40
CA GLY A 222 -0.45 15.67 2.95
C GLY A 222 -1.53 16.15 1.97
N ASP A 223 -1.56 17.43 1.66
CA ASP A 223 -2.57 18.11 0.83
C ASP A 223 -2.27 18.03 -0.69
N THR A 224 -1.80 16.90 -1.15
CA THR A 224 -1.54 16.66 -2.58
C THR A 224 -2.69 15.93 -3.26
N SER A 225 -2.66 15.86 -4.61
CA SER A 225 -3.70 15.18 -5.40
C SER A 225 -3.90 13.73 -4.96
N ILE A 226 -5.11 13.40 -4.53
CA ILE A 226 -5.52 12.04 -4.18
C ILE A 226 -5.48 11.13 -5.40
N GLU A 227 -5.90 11.62 -6.57
CA GLU A 227 -5.87 10.88 -7.82
C GLU A 227 -4.46 10.42 -8.20
N GLN A 228 -3.48 11.33 -8.15
CA GLN A 228 -2.09 10.98 -8.41
C GLN A 228 -1.56 9.97 -7.38
N ARG A 229 -1.91 10.16 -6.10
CA ARG A 229 -1.51 9.23 -5.04
C ARG A 229 -2.03 7.82 -5.30
N VAL A 230 -3.31 7.68 -5.67
CA VAL A 230 -3.93 6.40 -6.03
C VAL A 230 -3.24 5.78 -7.24
N LYS A 231 -2.94 6.58 -8.27
CA LYS A 231 -2.22 6.13 -9.46
C LYS A 231 -0.85 5.54 -9.10
N TYR A 232 -0.01 6.25 -8.34
CA TYR A 232 1.32 5.76 -7.97
C TYR A 232 1.28 4.56 -7.03
N ASP A 233 0.32 4.52 -6.09
CA ASP A 233 0.12 3.36 -5.22
C ASP A 233 -0.26 2.12 -6.03
N ASN A 234 -1.14 2.25 -7.04
CA ASN A 234 -1.54 1.15 -7.91
C ASN A 234 -0.41 0.72 -8.85
N ILE A 235 0.38 1.65 -9.42
CA ILE A 235 1.59 1.33 -10.20
C ILE A 235 2.55 0.49 -9.34
N TYR A 236 2.83 0.92 -8.11
CA TYR A 236 3.69 0.15 -7.21
C TYR A 236 3.16 -1.26 -6.97
N ILE A 237 1.86 -1.43 -6.76
CA ILE A 237 1.24 -2.73 -6.53
C ILE A 237 1.32 -3.61 -7.77
N ASP A 238 0.99 -3.08 -8.93
CA ASP A 238 0.90 -3.85 -10.17
C ASP A 238 2.27 -4.30 -10.69
N GLN A 239 3.26 -3.44 -10.57
CA GLN A 239 4.64 -3.68 -11.02
C GLN A 239 5.58 -4.04 -9.88
N TRP A 240 5.07 -4.41 -8.71
CA TRP A 240 5.88 -4.65 -7.53
C TRP A 240 7.03 -5.64 -7.78
N ARG A 241 8.23 -5.21 -7.40
CA ARG A 241 9.47 -6.00 -7.36
C ARG A 241 10.19 -5.72 -6.06
N PHE A 242 10.85 -6.73 -5.51
CA PHE A 242 11.59 -6.59 -4.26
C PHE A 242 12.69 -5.50 -4.34
N THR A 243 13.30 -5.33 -5.52
CA THR A 243 14.30 -4.28 -5.76
C THR A 243 13.75 -2.87 -5.60
N TRP A 244 12.48 -2.66 -5.95
CA TRP A 244 11.80 -1.37 -5.72
C TRP A 244 11.66 -1.05 -4.23
N ASP A 245 11.41 -2.05 -3.39
CA ASP A 245 11.36 -1.83 -1.94
C ASP A 245 12.70 -1.31 -1.42
N ILE A 246 13.80 -1.91 -1.85
CA ILE A 246 15.14 -1.46 -1.45
C ILE A 246 15.40 -0.02 -1.93
N GLU A 247 15.07 0.29 -3.17
CA GLU A 247 15.26 1.63 -3.72
C GLU A 247 14.43 2.68 -3.00
N ILE A 248 13.14 2.39 -2.75
CA ILE A 248 12.23 3.27 -2.01
C ILE A 248 12.76 3.50 -0.59
N LEU A 249 13.25 2.46 0.09
CA LEU A 249 13.85 2.58 1.42
C LEU A 249 15.08 3.47 1.42
N ILE A 250 16.00 3.29 0.46
CA ILE A 250 17.21 4.12 0.34
C ILE A 250 16.81 5.59 0.11
N LYS A 251 15.90 5.85 -0.84
CA LYS A 251 15.40 7.21 -1.11
C LYS A 251 14.74 7.82 0.12
N THR A 252 13.96 7.04 0.87
CA THR A 252 13.32 7.48 2.11
C THR A 252 14.36 7.90 3.16
N VAL A 253 15.39 7.08 3.39
CA VAL A 253 16.47 7.39 4.35
C VAL A 253 17.22 8.65 3.94
N VAL A 254 17.57 8.77 2.65
CA VAL A 254 18.27 9.96 2.14
C VAL A 254 17.43 11.22 2.33
N ALA A 255 16.13 11.16 2.05
CA ALA A 255 15.23 12.30 2.20
C ALA A 255 15.05 12.71 3.67
N VAL A 256 14.94 11.74 4.58
CA VAL A 256 14.86 12.03 6.02
C VAL A 256 16.16 12.67 6.52
N LEU A 257 17.33 12.19 6.07
CA LEU A 257 18.64 12.74 6.48
C LEU A 257 18.90 14.14 5.93
N ARG A 258 18.44 14.44 4.71
CA ARG A 258 18.59 15.77 4.10
C ARG A 258 17.61 16.80 4.65
N ALA A 259 16.65 16.39 5.49
CA ALA A 259 15.51 17.21 5.90
C ALA A 259 14.75 17.84 4.71
N ASP A 260 14.99 17.33 3.50
CA ASP A 260 14.27 17.72 2.31
C ASP A 260 12.84 17.22 2.44
N HIS A 261 11.93 18.15 2.50
CA HIS A 261 10.53 17.84 2.27
C HIS A 261 10.44 17.46 0.79
N PHE A 262 10.52 16.17 0.51
CA PHE A 262 10.49 15.52 -0.80
C PHE A 262 9.95 16.43 -1.89
N ALA A 263 10.83 17.21 -2.52
CA ALA A 263 10.52 17.95 -3.72
C ALA A 263 10.22 16.92 -4.81
N ALA A 264 9.11 17.11 -5.51
CA ALA A 264 8.61 16.19 -6.50
C ALA A 264 9.70 15.87 -7.54
N GLU A 265 10.32 14.72 -7.41
CA GLU A 265 11.14 14.12 -8.47
C GLU A 265 10.25 13.26 -9.38
N GLU A 266 9.25 13.88 -10.01
CA GLU A 266 8.45 13.26 -11.06
C GLU A 266 9.33 12.61 -12.14
N GLN A 267 10.47 13.27 -12.47
CA GLN A 267 11.49 12.77 -13.40
C GLN A 267 12.22 11.50 -12.90
N ALA A 268 12.34 11.28 -11.60
CA ALA A 268 13.01 10.08 -11.09
C ALA A 268 12.12 8.84 -11.22
N VAL A 269 10.81 9.02 -11.14
CA VAL A 269 9.84 7.93 -11.34
C VAL A 269 9.69 7.60 -12.82
N GLU A 270 9.67 8.59 -13.69
CA GLU A 270 9.70 8.34 -15.14
C GLU A 270 10.93 7.54 -15.55
N ARG A 271 12.10 7.83 -14.98
CA ARG A 271 13.31 7.02 -15.22
C ARG A 271 13.19 5.60 -14.71
N LEU A 272 12.54 5.38 -13.57
CA LEU A 272 12.29 4.04 -13.04
C LEU A 272 11.38 3.23 -13.95
N LEU A 273 10.30 3.85 -14.44
CA LEU A 273 9.35 3.23 -15.35
C LEU A 273 10.00 2.95 -16.72
N GLN A 274 10.82 3.86 -17.24
CA GLN A 274 11.53 3.68 -18.52
C GLN A 274 12.63 2.61 -18.45
N GLN A 275 13.35 2.48 -17.33
CA GLN A 275 14.35 1.43 -17.16
C GLN A 275 13.73 0.03 -17.17
N ASP A 276 12.52 -0.10 -16.66
CA ASP A 276 11.80 -1.38 -16.64
C ASP A 276 11.29 -1.79 -18.02
N GLU A 277 10.82 -0.86 -18.85
CA GLU A 277 10.43 -1.16 -20.24
C GLU A 277 11.62 -1.68 -21.08
N VAL A 278 12.82 -1.12 -20.85
CA VAL A 278 14.04 -1.54 -21.56
C VAL A 278 14.49 -2.94 -21.09
N LEU A 279 14.35 -3.27 -19.81
CA LEU A 279 14.72 -4.58 -19.27
C LEU A 279 13.75 -5.69 -19.70
N ASP A 280 12.46 -5.41 -19.82
CA ASP A 280 11.46 -6.36 -20.30
C ASP A 280 11.53 -6.57 -21.82
N ALA A 281 11.85 -5.53 -22.60
CA ALA A 281 12.14 -5.66 -24.02
C ALA A 281 13.40 -6.50 -24.31
N GLY A 282 14.43 -6.41 -23.45
CA GLY A 282 15.66 -7.20 -23.54
C GLY A 282 15.52 -8.67 -23.09
N ARG A 283 14.45 -9.03 -22.38
CA ARG A 283 14.14 -10.43 -21.98
C ARG A 283 13.25 -11.15 -22.96
N SER A 284 12.60 -10.41 -23.86
CA SER A 284 11.70 -10.95 -24.90
C SER A 284 12.39 -11.12 -26.27
N ALA A 285 13.66 -10.74 -26.39
CA ALA A 285 14.54 -10.96 -27.54
C ALA A 285 15.55 -12.09 -27.23
#